data_486763e49b25d4fd71456d634d3d5b49
#
_entry.id   486763e49b25d4fd71456d634d3d5b49
#
_cell.length_a   1.000
_cell.length_b   1.000
_cell.length_c   1.000
_cell.angle_alpha   90.00
_cell.angle_beta   90.00
_cell.angle_gamma   90.00
#
_symmetry.space_group_name_H-M   'P 1'
#
loop_
_entity.id
_entity.type
_entity.pdbx_description
1 polymer ?
#
loop_
_entity_poly.entity_id
_entity_poly.type
_entity_poly.pdbx_seq_one_letter_code
_entity_poly.pdbx_strand_id
1 'polypeptide(L)'
;MSQKKIAVVAVGGNALIRSRDAVSLDAQYQAVKETAHHVVALIEAGWRVVLTHGNGPQVGFILRRSEIARDDVPVVPLEYAVGDTQGAIGFMFQNALYNELQRRGISDTPVSALVTQTLIDPNDPAFDAPDKPIGAHMDREVAEKLAASQGWKIADDAGRGWRRVVASPKPLQIIESPVIRRLLEENVLVVACGGGGIPVYRNQDGTLSAAQAVIDKDRASALLAQELNADMLLIPTGVEQVAIDFGTPEQRWLDTLTCEQAQALLDSGEFGAGSMAPKVEAIVGWLRHAPGKTGIITSPEAMGDAVAGRKGTRITD
;
A
#
# COMPACT_ATOMS: atom_id res chain seq x y z
N MET A 1 -19.66 -16.30 -21.11
CA MET A 1 -19.57 -14.99 -20.44
C MET A 1 -18.12 -14.56 -20.47
N SER A 2 -17.79 -13.34 -20.88
CA SER A 2 -16.41 -12.83 -20.85
C SER A 2 -15.97 -12.79 -19.37
N GLN A 3 -14.76 -13.26 -19.09
CA GLN A 3 -14.21 -13.23 -17.75
C GLN A 3 -14.06 -11.77 -17.31
N LYS A 4 -14.63 -11.41 -16.15
CA LYS A 4 -14.50 -10.05 -15.61
C LYS A 4 -13.02 -9.71 -15.39
N LYS A 5 -12.60 -8.50 -15.76
CA LYS A 5 -11.24 -8.00 -15.55
C LYS A 5 -10.90 -7.82 -14.08
N ILE A 6 -9.64 -7.99 -13.72
CA ILE A 6 -9.12 -7.86 -12.35
C ILE A 6 -8.40 -6.52 -12.19
N ALA A 7 -8.77 -5.77 -11.16
CA ALA A 7 -8.09 -4.56 -10.72
C ALA A 7 -7.47 -4.76 -9.34
N VAL A 8 -6.18 -4.46 -9.20
CA VAL A 8 -5.53 -4.28 -7.90
C VAL A 8 -5.53 -2.80 -7.57
N VAL A 9 -6.15 -2.42 -6.46
CA VAL A 9 -6.27 -1.03 -6.00
C VAL A 9 -5.39 -0.84 -4.76
N ALA A 10 -4.29 -0.09 -4.90
CA ALA A 10 -3.26 0.06 -3.88
C ALA A 10 -3.43 1.36 -3.08
N VAL A 11 -4.27 1.34 -2.05
CA VAL A 11 -4.67 2.52 -1.28
C VAL A 11 -3.55 2.99 -0.35
N GLY A 12 -3.17 4.25 -0.46
CA GLY A 12 -2.11 4.89 0.34
C GLY A 12 -2.56 5.33 1.74
N GLY A 13 -1.62 5.88 2.51
CA GLY A 13 -1.89 6.39 3.86
C GLY A 13 -2.94 7.50 3.92
N ASN A 14 -3.07 8.32 2.87
CA ASN A 14 -4.08 9.39 2.79
C ASN A 14 -5.52 8.86 2.76
N ALA A 15 -5.73 7.61 2.38
CA ALA A 15 -7.03 6.95 2.47
C ALA A 15 -7.41 6.50 3.89
N LEU A 16 -6.49 6.66 4.85
CA LEU A 16 -6.67 6.32 6.25
C LEU A 16 -6.50 7.55 7.15
N ILE A 17 -5.47 8.37 6.91
CA ILE A 17 -5.15 9.56 7.68
C ILE A 17 -4.95 10.73 6.72
N ARG A 18 -5.90 11.66 6.67
CA ARG A 18 -5.92 12.80 5.75
C ARG A 18 -5.12 14.00 6.23
N SER A 19 -4.98 14.15 7.53
CA SER A 19 -4.21 15.23 8.15
C SER A 19 -3.56 14.75 9.44
N ARG A 20 -2.60 15.52 9.94
CA ARG A 20 -1.90 15.19 11.21
C ARG A 20 -2.86 15.09 12.40
N ASP A 21 -3.98 15.79 12.37
CA ASP A 21 -4.97 15.85 13.46
C ASP A 21 -6.06 14.77 13.29
N ALA A 22 -6.22 14.20 12.11
CA ALA A 22 -7.24 13.20 11.79
C ALA A 22 -6.77 11.76 12.07
N VAL A 23 -6.20 11.51 13.27
CA VAL A 23 -5.62 10.20 13.65
C VAL A 23 -6.58 9.33 14.48
N SER A 24 -7.74 9.85 14.90
CA SER A 24 -8.72 9.05 15.64
C SER A 24 -9.28 7.92 14.78
N LEU A 25 -9.74 6.84 15.42
CA LEU A 25 -10.36 5.72 14.71
C LEU A 25 -11.57 6.14 13.89
N ASP A 26 -12.39 7.06 14.43
CA ASP A 26 -13.56 7.61 13.72
C ASP A 26 -13.15 8.37 12.45
N ALA A 27 -12.11 9.22 12.55
CA ALA A 27 -11.60 9.95 11.38
C ALA A 27 -11.04 9.00 10.31
N GLN A 28 -10.29 7.96 10.71
CA GLN A 28 -9.80 6.93 9.82
C GLN A 28 -10.96 6.18 9.16
N TYR A 29 -11.99 5.79 9.92
CA TYR A 29 -13.15 5.10 9.37
C TYR A 29 -13.94 5.97 8.37
N GLN A 30 -14.07 7.28 8.60
CA GLN A 30 -14.68 8.19 7.60
C GLN A 30 -13.86 8.22 6.29
N ALA A 31 -12.54 8.30 6.37
CA ALA A 31 -11.67 8.25 5.19
C ALA A 31 -11.80 6.90 4.44
N VAL A 32 -11.91 5.79 5.17
CA VAL A 32 -12.15 4.45 4.59
C VAL A 32 -13.51 4.39 3.90
N LYS A 33 -14.58 4.97 4.48
CA LYS A 33 -15.91 5.01 3.85
C LYS A 33 -15.91 5.73 2.50
N GLU A 34 -15.20 6.85 2.40
CA GLU A 34 -15.08 7.58 1.14
C GLU A 34 -14.29 6.77 0.10
N THR A 35 -13.20 6.12 0.52
CA THR A 35 -12.47 5.20 -0.36
C THR A 35 -13.36 4.05 -0.82
N ALA A 36 -14.15 3.44 0.08
CA ALA A 36 -15.08 2.36 -0.22
C ALA A 36 -16.12 2.78 -1.27
N HIS A 37 -16.63 4.02 -1.19
CA HIS A 37 -17.55 4.58 -2.18
C HIS A 37 -16.96 4.51 -3.60
N HIS A 38 -15.69 4.89 -3.77
CA HIS A 38 -15.02 4.88 -5.07
C HIS A 38 -14.64 3.47 -5.52
N VAL A 39 -14.26 2.59 -4.60
CA VAL A 39 -13.93 1.18 -4.91
C VAL A 39 -15.16 0.42 -5.39
N VAL A 40 -16.32 0.62 -4.76
CA VAL A 40 -17.57 -0.05 -5.17
C VAL A 40 -18.01 0.42 -6.56
N ALA A 41 -17.71 1.65 -6.97
CA ALA A 41 -17.97 2.09 -8.35
C ALA A 41 -17.19 1.25 -9.40
N LEU A 42 -16.02 0.70 -9.07
CA LEU A 42 -15.31 -0.23 -9.96
C LEU A 42 -16.04 -1.57 -10.07
N ILE A 43 -16.66 -2.04 -8.97
CA ILE A 43 -17.49 -3.26 -8.98
C ILE A 43 -18.70 -3.07 -9.91
N GLU A 44 -19.39 -1.91 -9.82
CA GLU A 44 -20.49 -1.56 -10.71
C GLU A 44 -20.05 -1.47 -12.17
N ALA A 45 -18.83 -1.01 -12.43
CA ALA A 45 -18.21 -1.00 -13.76
C ALA A 45 -17.77 -2.40 -14.24
N GLY A 46 -18.04 -3.45 -13.48
CA GLY A 46 -17.78 -4.84 -13.86
C GLY A 46 -16.40 -5.38 -13.56
N TRP A 47 -15.60 -4.71 -12.71
CA TRP A 47 -14.30 -5.18 -12.27
C TRP A 47 -14.41 -6.15 -11.09
N ARG A 48 -13.51 -7.13 -11.02
CA ARG A 48 -13.17 -7.83 -9.80
C ARG A 48 -12.04 -7.07 -9.10
N VAL A 49 -12.20 -6.78 -7.83
CA VAL A 49 -11.25 -5.88 -7.12
C VAL A 49 -10.54 -6.61 -5.99
N VAL A 50 -9.22 -6.46 -5.96
CA VAL A 50 -8.41 -6.65 -4.76
C VAL A 50 -7.96 -5.29 -4.26
N LEU A 51 -8.25 -5.01 -3.00
CA LEU A 51 -7.82 -3.80 -2.32
C LEU A 51 -6.59 -4.11 -1.46
N THR A 52 -5.51 -3.37 -1.64
CA THR A 52 -4.37 -3.36 -0.73
C THR A 52 -4.30 -2.02 -0.01
N HIS A 53 -3.72 -1.97 1.18
CA HIS A 53 -3.63 -0.73 1.94
C HIS A 53 -2.29 -0.55 2.64
N GLY A 54 -1.89 0.71 2.86
CA GLY A 54 -0.76 1.05 3.73
C GLY A 54 -1.14 0.98 5.21
N ASN A 55 -0.13 1.01 6.09
CA ASN A 55 -0.30 0.97 7.54
C ASN A 55 0.74 1.79 8.32
N GLY A 56 1.55 2.61 7.65
CA GLY A 56 2.73 3.25 8.23
C GLY A 56 2.51 3.93 9.59
N PRO A 57 1.52 4.83 9.75
CA PRO A 57 1.22 5.43 11.05
C PRO A 57 0.71 4.41 12.07
N GLN A 58 -0.17 3.50 11.66
CA GLN A 58 -0.87 2.57 12.55
C GLN A 58 0.09 1.55 13.18
N VAL A 59 1.03 0.99 12.40
CA VAL A 59 2.07 0.10 12.93
C VAL A 59 2.90 0.81 13.99
N GLY A 60 3.22 2.09 13.77
CA GLY A 60 3.93 2.90 14.74
C GLY A 60 3.12 3.15 16.02
N PHE A 61 1.80 3.35 15.91
CA PHE A 61 0.94 3.50 17.10
C PHE A 61 0.88 2.23 17.93
N ILE A 62 0.83 1.05 17.30
CA ILE A 62 0.85 -0.24 18.01
C ILE A 62 2.19 -0.40 18.73
N LEU A 63 3.30 -0.22 18.05
CA LEU A 63 4.62 -0.30 18.64
C LEU A 63 4.79 0.68 19.81
N ARG A 64 4.34 1.93 19.64
CA ARG A 64 4.43 2.94 20.69
C ARG A 64 3.62 2.59 21.95
N ARG A 65 2.40 2.08 21.77
CA ARG A 65 1.57 1.60 22.89
C ARG A 65 2.25 0.44 23.61
N SER A 66 2.80 -0.50 22.85
CA SER A 66 3.54 -1.65 23.38
C SER A 66 4.79 -1.23 24.16
N GLU A 67 5.55 -0.26 23.66
CA GLU A 67 6.72 0.29 24.34
C GLU A 67 6.40 1.00 25.66
N ILE A 68 5.27 1.74 25.70
CA ILE A 68 4.80 2.42 26.94
C ILE A 68 4.41 1.38 28.00
N ALA A 69 3.80 0.28 27.60
CA ALA A 69 3.30 -0.76 28.49
C ALA A 69 4.32 -1.91 28.72
N ARG A 70 5.58 -1.74 28.33
CA ARG A 70 6.61 -2.80 28.33
C ARG A 70 6.91 -3.44 29.69
N ASP A 71 6.66 -2.70 30.77
CA ASP A 71 6.87 -3.19 32.14
C ASP A 71 5.66 -3.99 32.66
N ASP A 72 4.50 -3.89 31.97
CA ASP A 72 3.26 -4.57 32.35
C ASP A 72 2.94 -5.75 31.43
N VAL A 73 3.25 -5.63 30.11
CA VAL A 73 2.94 -6.65 29.10
C VAL A 73 4.11 -6.85 28.11
N PRO A 74 4.21 -8.02 27.45
CA PRO A 74 5.25 -8.27 26.44
C PRO A 74 5.19 -7.24 25.29
N VAL A 75 6.36 -6.80 24.83
CA VAL A 75 6.48 -5.90 23.67
C VAL A 75 6.07 -6.63 22.41
N VAL A 76 5.20 -6.00 21.59
CA VAL A 76 4.77 -6.53 20.31
C VAL A 76 5.90 -6.41 19.28
N PRO A 77 6.37 -7.52 18.66
CA PRO A 77 7.34 -7.48 17.59
C PRO A 77 6.78 -6.79 16.33
N LEU A 78 7.67 -6.26 15.47
CA LEU A 78 7.28 -5.46 14.31
C LEU A 78 6.36 -6.23 13.35
N GLU A 79 6.66 -7.48 13.07
CA GLU A 79 5.89 -8.35 12.17
C GLU A 79 4.48 -8.65 12.72
N TYR A 80 4.33 -8.78 14.03
CA TYR A 80 3.03 -8.90 14.68
C TYR A 80 2.25 -7.59 14.63
N ALA A 81 2.92 -6.45 14.83
CA ALA A 81 2.28 -5.14 14.70
C ALA A 81 1.77 -4.91 13.25
N VAL A 82 2.47 -5.42 12.24
CA VAL A 82 1.96 -5.44 10.85
C VAL A 82 0.69 -6.30 10.76
N GLY A 83 0.69 -7.50 11.35
CA GLY A 83 -0.49 -8.39 11.41
C GLY A 83 -1.69 -7.75 12.11
N ASP A 84 -1.47 -7.10 13.26
CA ASP A 84 -2.51 -6.36 14.00
C ASP A 84 -3.14 -5.26 13.12
N THR A 85 -2.32 -4.54 12.33
CA THR A 85 -2.87 -3.53 11.40
C THR A 85 -3.70 -4.15 10.29
N GLN A 86 -3.37 -5.35 9.82
CA GLN A 86 -4.19 -6.05 8.82
C GLN A 86 -5.57 -6.40 9.38
N GLY A 87 -5.64 -6.84 10.63
CA GLY A 87 -6.91 -7.08 11.33
C GLY A 87 -7.74 -5.80 11.49
N ALA A 88 -7.15 -4.75 12.06
CA ALA A 88 -7.87 -3.50 12.36
C ALA A 88 -8.29 -2.74 11.09
N ILE A 89 -7.38 -2.52 10.15
CA ILE A 89 -7.67 -1.78 8.91
C ILE A 89 -8.49 -2.65 7.96
N GLY A 90 -8.21 -3.97 7.89
CA GLY A 90 -9.01 -4.91 7.13
C GLY A 90 -10.47 -4.92 7.58
N PHE A 91 -10.73 -4.93 8.88
CA PHE A 91 -12.09 -4.79 9.44
C PHE A 91 -12.74 -3.47 9.00
N MET A 92 -12.04 -2.33 9.08
CA MET A 92 -12.59 -1.04 8.66
C MET A 92 -13.03 -1.07 7.18
N PHE A 93 -12.16 -1.57 6.29
CA PHE A 93 -12.48 -1.69 4.86
C PHE A 93 -13.58 -2.69 4.60
N GLN A 94 -13.53 -3.88 5.21
CA GLN A 94 -14.55 -4.91 5.04
C GLN A 94 -15.93 -4.39 5.43
N ASN A 95 -16.04 -3.71 6.58
CA ASN A 95 -17.28 -3.13 7.05
C ASN A 95 -17.77 -2.00 6.13
N ALA A 96 -16.90 -1.05 5.76
CA ALA A 96 -17.27 0.07 4.91
C ALA A 96 -17.68 -0.37 3.50
N LEU A 97 -16.95 -1.32 2.90
CA LEU A 97 -17.27 -1.90 1.59
C LEU A 97 -18.58 -2.66 1.62
N TYR A 98 -18.81 -3.50 2.63
CA TYR A 98 -20.09 -4.18 2.81
C TYR A 98 -21.26 -3.19 2.89
N ASN A 99 -21.12 -2.16 3.72
CA ASN A 99 -22.17 -1.14 3.88
C ASN A 99 -22.41 -0.36 2.57
N GLU A 100 -21.36 -0.09 1.78
CA GLU A 100 -21.51 0.61 0.51
C GLU A 100 -22.18 -0.26 -0.55
N LEU A 101 -21.81 -1.55 -0.63
CA LEU A 101 -22.46 -2.53 -1.50
C LEU A 101 -23.97 -2.64 -1.19
N GLN A 102 -24.33 -2.73 0.11
CA GLN A 102 -25.73 -2.76 0.54
C GLN A 102 -26.48 -1.50 0.14
N ARG A 103 -25.89 -0.31 0.32
CA ARG A 103 -26.52 0.96 -0.09
C ARG A 103 -26.79 1.03 -1.60
N ARG A 104 -25.97 0.37 -2.42
CA ARG A 104 -26.16 0.32 -3.89
C ARG A 104 -26.97 -0.88 -4.35
N GLY A 105 -27.48 -1.72 -3.43
CA GLY A 105 -28.27 -2.92 -3.78
C GLY A 105 -27.46 -4.03 -4.42
N ILE A 106 -26.14 -4.06 -4.22
CA ILE A 106 -25.24 -5.10 -4.73
C ILE A 106 -25.10 -6.17 -3.64
N SER A 107 -25.81 -7.29 -3.79
CA SER A 107 -25.87 -8.35 -2.78
C SER A 107 -25.06 -9.60 -3.13
N ASP A 108 -24.52 -9.69 -4.35
CA ASP A 108 -23.83 -10.87 -4.90
C ASP A 108 -22.31 -10.76 -4.83
N THR A 109 -21.79 -9.74 -4.13
CA THR A 109 -20.35 -9.51 -3.97
C THR A 109 -20.00 -9.52 -2.48
N PRO A 110 -19.64 -10.69 -1.90
CA PRO A 110 -19.12 -10.76 -0.54
C PRO A 110 -17.81 -9.99 -0.39
N VAL A 111 -17.50 -9.55 0.83
CA VAL A 111 -16.24 -8.86 1.15
C VAL A 111 -15.46 -9.69 2.17
N SER A 112 -14.17 -9.90 1.95
CA SER A 112 -13.31 -10.59 2.90
C SER A 112 -11.96 -9.89 3.04
N ALA A 113 -11.52 -9.68 4.28
CA ALA A 113 -10.16 -9.26 4.59
C ALA A 113 -9.32 -10.48 4.97
N LEU A 114 -8.12 -10.58 4.39
CA LEU A 114 -7.20 -11.69 4.61
C LEU A 114 -5.94 -11.21 5.33
N VAL A 115 -5.53 -11.98 6.33
CA VAL A 115 -4.15 -11.92 6.82
C VAL A 115 -3.25 -12.47 5.72
N THR A 116 -2.27 -11.66 5.32
CA THR A 116 -1.45 -11.94 4.14
C THR A 116 0.03 -11.86 4.49
N GLN A 117 0.79 -12.84 4.03
CA GLN A 117 2.23 -12.97 4.22
C GLN A 117 2.97 -12.68 2.91
N THR A 118 4.10 -11.99 3.01
CA THR A 118 4.96 -11.67 1.86
C THR A 118 6.33 -12.28 2.06
N LEU A 119 6.71 -13.20 1.18
CA LEU A 119 8.01 -13.84 1.18
C LEU A 119 9.10 -12.83 0.79
N ILE A 120 10.20 -12.83 1.53
CA ILE A 120 11.39 -12.01 1.30
C ILE A 120 12.68 -12.84 1.35
N ASP A 121 13.78 -12.27 0.86
CA ASP A 121 15.11 -12.81 1.11
C ASP A 121 15.63 -12.32 2.47
N PRO A 122 15.98 -13.21 3.42
CA PRO A 122 16.53 -12.80 4.70
C PRO A 122 17.91 -12.12 4.59
N ASN A 123 18.59 -12.24 3.44
CA ASN A 123 19.86 -11.59 3.15
C ASN A 123 19.71 -10.31 2.30
N ASP A 124 18.49 -9.79 2.15
CA ASP A 124 18.27 -8.54 1.39
C ASP A 124 19.08 -7.38 2.00
N PRO A 125 19.81 -6.58 1.19
CA PRO A 125 20.62 -5.45 1.67
C PRO A 125 19.86 -4.43 2.53
N ALA A 126 18.54 -4.36 2.41
CA ALA A 126 17.70 -3.49 3.22
C ALA A 126 17.83 -3.77 4.75
N PHE A 127 18.24 -4.97 5.16
CA PHE A 127 18.46 -5.26 6.58
C PHE A 127 19.74 -4.57 7.11
N ASP A 128 20.75 -4.37 6.29
CA ASP A 128 21.97 -3.65 6.66
C ASP A 128 21.77 -2.14 6.63
N ALA A 129 20.97 -1.64 5.69
CA ALA A 129 20.69 -0.21 5.46
C ALA A 129 19.18 0.11 5.55
N PRO A 130 18.56 0.03 6.73
CA PRO A 130 17.14 0.35 6.92
C PRO A 130 16.83 1.81 6.58
N ASP A 131 15.83 2.02 5.73
CA ASP A 131 15.43 3.32 5.22
C ASP A 131 13.92 3.59 5.28
N LYS A 132 13.09 2.56 5.60
CA LYS A 132 11.63 2.70 5.59
C LYS A 132 11.13 3.37 6.87
N PRO A 133 10.59 4.62 6.81
CA PRO A 133 10.12 5.31 7.98
C PRO A 133 8.80 4.73 8.49
N ILE A 134 8.73 4.52 9.82
CA ILE A 134 7.53 4.07 10.53
C ILE A 134 7.22 4.99 11.72
N GLY A 135 5.99 4.93 12.21
CA GLY A 135 5.55 5.68 13.38
C GLY A 135 5.33 7.18 13.11
N ALA A 136 5.18 7.95 14.19
CA ALA A 136 4.97 9.37 14.14
C ALA A 136 6.30 10.15 13.94
N HIS A 137 6.19 11.35 13.40
CA HIS A 137 7.30 12.30 13.40
C HIS A 137 7.60 12.77 14.82
N MET A 138 8.86 12.99 15.13
CA MET A 138 9.33 13.47 16.43
C MET A 138 10.49 14.47 16.24
N ASP A 139 10.76 15.24 17.26
CA ASP A 139 11.91 16.12 17.30
C ASP A 139 13.20 15.30 17.35
N ARG A 140 14.29 15.85 16.82
CA ARG A 140 15.60 15.20 16.72
C ARG A 140 16.09 14.67 18.05
N GLU A 141 16.03 15.50 19.10
CA GLU A 141 16.49 15.15 20.44
C GLU A 141 15.71 13.93 21.00
N VAL A 142 14.41 13.89 20.79
CA VAL A 142 13.56 12.75 21.19
C VAL A 142 13.94 11.50 20.42
N ALA A 143 14.15 11.61 19.09
CA ALA A 143 14.56 10.51 18.24
C ALA A 143 15.91 9.92 18.65
N GLU A 144 16.93 10.78 18.89
CA GLU A 144 18.26 10.36 19.32
C GLU A 144 18.23 9.66 20.69
N LYS A 145 17.43 10.16 21.63
CA LYS A 145 17.22 9.51 22.94
C LYS A 145 16.60 8.11 22.80
N LEU A 146 15.60 7.96 21.94
CA LEU A 146 14.96 6.67 21.66
C LEU A 146 15.91 5.73 20.90
N ALA A 147 16.69 6.24 19.96
CA ALA A 147 17.71 5.47 19.26
C ALA A 147 18.74 4.88 20.27
N ALA A 148 19.24 5.70 21.19
CA ALA A 148 20.20 5.27 22.20
C ALA A 148 19.62 4.25 23.19
N SER A 149 18.36 4.45 23.64
CA SER A 149 17.74 3.61 24.67
C SER A 149 17.06 2.34 24.12
N GLN A 150 16.64 2.34 22.85
CA GLN A 150 15.85 1.27 22.23
C GLN A 150 16.57 0.57 21.06
N GLY A 151 17.78 1.03 20.69
CA GLY A 151 18.52 0.50 19.55
C GLY A 151 17.87 0.84 18.18
N TRP A 152 17.07 1.90 18.11
CA TRP A 152 16.44 2.29 16.85
C TRP A 152 17.45 2.84 15.86
N LYS A 153 17.24 2.57 14.57
CA LYS A 153 17.77 3.41 13.49
C LYS A 153 16.76 4.51 13.22
N ILE A 154 17.24 5.74 13.04
CA ILE A 154 16.41 6.94 12.83
C ILE A 154 16.88 7.71 11.62
N ALA A 155 15.96 8.40 10.93
CA ALA A 155 16.27 9.29 9.82
C ALA A 155 15.34 10.52 9.84
N ASP A 156 15.81 11.61 9.25
CA ASP A 156 14.97 12.76 8.93
C ASP A 156 14.03 12.41 7.76
N ASP A 157 12.73 12.65 7.96
CA ASP A 157 11.72 12.40 6.95
C ASP A 157 11.42 13.66 6.14
N ALA A 158 12.35 14.03 5.26
CA ALA A 158 12.24 15.17 4.35
C ALA A 158 11.89 16.50 5.06
N GLY A 159 12.55 16.80 6.18
CA GLY A 159 12.36 18.02 6.97
C GLY A 159 11.03 18.08 7.75
N ARG A 160 10.22 17.03 7.70
CA ARG A 160 8.95 16.94 8.46
C ARG A 160 9.15 16.51 9.92
N GLY A 161 10.37 16.11 10.27
CA GLY A 161 10.79 15.59 11.56
C GLY A 161 11.46 14.23 11.44
N TRP A 162 11.94 13.72 12.57
CA TRP A 162 12.67 12.45 12.64
C TRP A 162 11.72 11.28 12.88
N ARG A 163 12.03 10.14 12.26
CA ARG A 163 11.26 8.90 12.43
C ARG A 163 12.18 7.70 12.65
N ARG A 164 11.66 6.65 13.29
CA ARG A 164 12.29 5.33 13.27
C ARG A 164 12.28 4.81 11.82
N VAL A 165 13.40 4.22 11.39
CA VAL A 165 13.50 3.51 10.11
C VAL A 165 13.75 2.04 10.35
N VAL A 166 13.17 1.20 9.49
CA VAL A 166 13.27 -0.26 9.52
C VAL A 166 13.62 -0.80 8.14
N ALA A 167 14.04 -2.05 8.07
CA ALA A 167 14.31 -2.72 6.80
C ALA A 167 13.03 -2.79 5.94
N SER A 168 13.19 -2.59 4.63
CA SER A 168 12.11 -2.75 3.64
C SER A 168 12.58 -3.61 2.47
N PRO A 169 12.71 -4.94 2.68
CA PRO A 169 13.21 -5.85 1.68
C PRO A 169 12.24 -5.95 0.48
N LYS A 170 12.79 -6.40 -0.65
CA LYS A 170 12.03 -6.62 -1.87
C LYS A 170 11.06 -7.80 -1.70
N PRO A 171 9.75 -7.64 -2.01
CA PRO A 171 8.81 -8.75 -1.99
C PRO A 171 9.11 -9.74 -3.12
N LEU A 172 9.08 -11.05 -2.81
CA LEU A 172 9.37 -12.14 -3.75
C LEU A 172 8.13 -12.95 -4.13
N GLN A 173 7.18 -13.12 -3.19
CA GLN A 173 5.95 -13.88 -3.38
C GLN A 173 4.89 -13.45 -2.36
N ILE A 174 3.64 -13.38 -2.77
CA ILE A 174 2.50 -13.28 -1.87
C ILE A 174 2.00 -14.70 -1.58
N ILE A 175 2.16 -15.17 -0.34
CA ILE A 175 1.89 -16.57 0.02
C ILE A 175 0.41 -16.93 -0.25
N GLU A 176 -0.52 -16.02 0.05
CA GLU A 176 -1.96 -16.24 -0.09
C GLU A 176 -2.50 -15.90 -1.49
N SER A 177 -1.66 -15.57 -2.48
CA SER A 177 -2.13 -15.24 -3.84
C SER A 177 -2.99 -16.34 -4.49
N PRO A 178 -2.74 -17.66 -4.27
CA PRO A 178 -3.64 -18.69 -4.79
C PRO A 178 -5.04 -18.66 -4.16
N VAL A 179 -5.14 -18.31 -2.88
CA VAL A 179 -6.44 -18.16 -2.17
C VAL A 179 -7.15 -16.92 -2.67
N ILE A 180 -6.45 -15.79 -2.79
CA ILE A 180 -6.99 -14.52 -3.31
C ILE A 180 -7.58 -14.75 -4.71
N ARG A 181 -6.88 -15.46 -5.59
CA ARG A 181 -7.36 -15.80 -6.94
C ARG A 181 -8.69 -16.54 -6.90
N ARG A 182 -8.82 -17.59 -6.07
CA ARG A 182 -10.07 -18.36 -5.94
C ARG A 182 -11.22 -17.51 -5.43
N LEU A 183 -10.97 -16.64 -4.46
CA LEU A 183 -12.00 -15.72 -3.95
C LEU A 183 -12.47 -14.74 -5.03
N LEU A 184 -11.56 -14.23 -5.86
CA LEU A 184 -11.93 -13.39 -7.01
C LEU A 184 -12.75 -14.14 -8.06
N GLU A 185 -12.47 -15.42 -8.28
CA GLU A 185 -13.26 -16.28 -9.19
C GLU A 185 -14.70 -16.43 -8.70
N GLU A 186 -14.90 -16.45 -7.38
CA GLU A 186 -16.21 -16.49 -6.71
C GLU A 186 -16.83 -15.08 -6.48
N ASN A 187 -16.36 -14.07 -7.20
CA ASN A 187 -16.83 -12.67 -7.12
C ASN A 187 -16.68 -12.02 -5.73
N VAL A 188 -15.76 -12.48 -4.90
CA VAL A 188 -15.47 -11.86 -3.61
C VAL A 188 -14.59 -10.63 -3.81
N LEU A 189 -14.96 -9.49 -3.22
CA LEU A 189 -14.09 -8.34 -3.07
C LEU A 189 -13.10 -8.64 -1.93
N VAL A 190 -11.80 -8.66 -2.25
CA VAL A 190 -10.77 -9.07 -1.30
C VAL A 190 -9.97 -7.85 -0.81
N VAL A 191 -9.76 -7.75 0.50
CA VAL A 191 -8.78 -6.84 1.12
C VAL A 191 -7.58 -7.69 1.53
N ALA A 192 -6.40 -7.41 0.98
CA ALA A 192 -5.19 -8.22 1.19
C ALA A 192 -3.92 -7.37 1.20
N CYS A 193 -2.79 -7.97 1.54
CA CYS A 193 -1.48 -7.33 1.56
C CYS A 193 -1.45 -6.02 2.34
N GLY A 194 -2.18 -5.93 3.45
CA GLY A 194 -2.16 -4.78 4.34
C GLY A 194 -0.74 -4.49 4.83
N GLY A 195 -0.29 -3.22 4.67
CA GLY A 195 1.08 -2.81 5.00
C GLY A 195 2.16 -3.45 4.13
N GLY A 196 1.80 -4.02 2.99
CA GLY A 196 2.68 -4.79 2.11
C GLY A 196 2.73 -6.29 2.41
N GLY A 197 1.96 -6.75 3.39
CA GLY A 197 1.99 -8.13 3.91
C GLY A 197 2.95 -8.30 5.09
N ILE A 198 2.73 -9.34 5.89
CA ILE A 198 3.63 -9.74 6.99
C ILE A 198 4.89 -10.34 6.36
N PRO A 199 6.08 -9.77 6.60
CA PRO A 199 7.30 -10.29 6.00
C PRO A 199 7.66 -11.65 6.59
N VAL A 200 7.89 -12.63 5.71
CA VAL A 200 8.32 -13.98 6.08
C VAL A 200 9.46 -14.45 5.17
N TYR A 201 10.30 -15.32 5.65
CA TYR A 201 11.32 -16.00 4.85
C TYR A 201 11.20 -17.52 4.98
N ARG A 202 11.70 -18.23 3.99
CA ARG A 202 11.65 -19.69 3.95
C ARG A 202 12.92 -20.29 4.55
N ASN A 203 12.74 -21.15 5.54
CA ASN A 203 13.80 -21.94 6.15
C ASN A 203 14.27 -23.07 5.21
N GLN A 204 15.41 -23.68 5.53
CA GLN A 204 15.95 -24.81 4.76
C GLN A 204 15.02 -26.02 4.70
N ASP A 205 14.19 -26.21 5.74
CA ASP A 205 13.20 -27.29 5.82
C ASP A 205 11.87 -26.96 5.10
N GLY A 206 11.77 -25.77 4.47
CA GLY A 206 10.59 -25.29 3.76
C GLY A 206 9.56 -24.58 4.64
N THR A 207 9.73 -24.53 5.95
CA THR A 207 8.85 -23.77 6.86
C THR A 207 9.05 -22.27 6.70
N LEU A 208 8.10 -21.47 7.21
CA LEU A 208 8.17 -20.02 7.20
C LEU A 208 8.51 -19.48 8.58
N SER A 209 9.38 -18.49 8.63
CA SER A 209 9.66 -17.66 9.80
C SER A 209 9.40 -16.20 9.51
N ALA A 210 8.88 -15.46 10.48
CA ALA A 210 8.63 -14.03 10.34
C ALA A 210 9.93 -13.22 10.40
N ALA A 211 9.96 -12.08 9.73
CA ALA A 211 11.09 -11.15 9.69
C ALA A 211 10.71 -9.77 10.23
N GLN A 212 11.60 -9.14 10.99
CA GLN A 212 11.40 -7.79 11.51
C GLN A 212 11.65 -6.72 10.42
N ALA A 213 10.68 -6.56 9.54
CA ALA A 213 10.74 -5.65 8.41
C ALA A 213 9.34 -5.08 8.11
N VAL A 214 9.26 -4.14 7.19
CA VAL A 214 8.00 -3.62 6.64
C VAL A 214 8.13 -3.57 5.13
N ILE A 215 7.20 -4.21 4.43
CA ILE A 215 7.23 -4.26 2.97
C ILE A 215 6.64 -2.97 2.39
N ASP A 216 7.21 -2.48 1.30
CA ASP A 216 6.60 -1.38 0.56
C ASP A 216 5.29 -1.83 -0.08
N LYS A 217 4.21 -1.12 0.23
CA LYS A 217 2.87 -1.42 -0.24
C LYS A 217 2.74 -1.42 -1.76
N ASP A 218 3.37 -0.45 -2.43
CA ASP A 218 3.24 -0.30 -3.88
C ASP A 218 3.97 -1.45 -4.60
N ARG A 219 5.14 -1.86 -4.10
CA ARG A 219 5.87 -3.05 -4.58
C ARG A 219 5.10 -4.35 -4.34
N ALA A 220 4.51 -4.52 -3.15
CA ALA A 220 3.69 -5.70 -2.86
C ALA A 220 2.43 -5.75 -3.73
N SER A 221 1.80 -4.61 -3.98
CA SER A 221 0.62 -4.52 -4.86
C SER A 221 0.96 -4.83 -6.33
N ALA A 222 2.11 -4.38 -6.81
CA ALA A 222 2.61 -4.70 -8.14
C ALA A 222 2.90 -6.21 -8.29
N LEU A 223 3.53 -6.83 -7.28
CA LEU A 223 3.76 -8.27 -7.23
C LEU A 223 2.44 -9.04 -7.21
N LEU A 224 1.48 -8.63 -6.39
CA LEU A 224 0.15 -9.24 -6.36
C LEU A 224 -0.56 -9.11 -7.71
N ALA A 225 -0.47 -7.94 -8.36
CA ALA A 225 -1.03 -7.74 -9.69
C ALA A 225 -0.41 -8.69 -10.73
N GLN A 226 0.89 -8.91 -10.66
CA GLN A 226 1.60 -9.88 -11.51
C GLN A 226 1.12 -11.32 -11.23
N GLU A 227 1.10 -11.75 -9.97
CA GLU A 227 0.70 -13.11 -9.59
C GLU A 227 -0.76 -13.41 -9.92
N LEU A 228 -1.65 -12.43 -9.85
CA LEU A 228 -3.06 -12.55 -10.21
C LEU A 228 -3.31 -12.41 -11.73
N ASN A 229 -2.31 -12.04 -12.52
CA ASN A 229 -2.46 -11.62 -13.91
C ASN A 229 -3.52 -10.51 -14.04
N ALA A 230 -3.46 -9.51 -13.16
CA ALA A 230 -4.41 -8.41 -13.15
C ALA A 230 -4.39 -7.61 -14.46
N ASP A 231 -5.51 -7.00 -14.80
CA ASP A 231 -5.65 -6.15 -15.98
C ASP A 231 -5.28 -4.70 -15.70
N MET A 232 -5.33 -4.31 -14.42
CA MET A 232 -5.05 -2.96 -13.97
C MET A 232 -4.42 -2.94 -12.58
N LEU A 233 -3.38 -2.09 -12.42
CA LEU A 233 -2.87 -1.65 -11.12
C LEU A 233 -3.21 -0.16 -10.94
N LEU A 234 -4.11 0.15 -10.01
CA LEU A 234 -4.58 1.50 -9.70
C LEU A 234 -3.99 1.96 -8.37
N ILE A 235 -3.26 3.05 -8.36
CA ILE A 235 -2.63 3.62 -7.16
C ILE A 235 -3.20 5.01 -6.87
N PRO A 236 -4.25 5.10 -6.04
CA PRO A 236 -4.74 6.40 -5.61
C PRO A 236 -3.75 7.08 -4.64
N THR A 237 -3.55 8.38 -4.86
CA THR A 237 -2.59 9.22 -4.12
C THR A 237 -3.14 10.62 -3.89
N GLY A 238 -2.37 11.53 -3.27
CA GLY A 238 -2.82 12.88 -2.92
C GLY A 238 -2.97 13.86 -4.10
N VAL A 239 -2.69 13.44 -5.34
CA VAL A 239 -2.83 14.26 -6.55
C VAL A 239 -3.58 13.49 -7.62
N GLU A 240 -4.27 14.22 -8.51
CA GLU A 240 -5.06 13.60 -9.58
C GLU A 240 -4.19 13.01 -10.69
N GLN A 241 -3.02 13.59 -10.96
CA GLN A 241 -2.12 13.16 -12.02
C GLN A 241 -0.65 13.20 -11.55
N VAL A 242 0.21 12.52 -12.27
CA VAL A 242 1.66 12.68 -12.17
C VAL A 242 2.05 13.99 -12.83
N ALA A 243 2.99 14.72 -12.23
CA ALA A 243 3.52 15.96 -12.80
C ALA A 243 5.03 15.87 -12.96
N ILE A 244 5.56 16.63 -13.92
CA ILE A 244 6.96 17.00 -14.03
C ILE A 244 7.11 18.44 -13.59
N ASP A 245 8.33 18.80 -13.13
CA ASP A 245 8.65 20.11 -12.55
C ASP A 245 7.70 20.49 -11.40
N PHE A 246 7.33 19.48 -10.57
CA PHE A 246 6.30 19.63 -9.53
C PHE A 246 6.65 20.74 -8.53
N GLY A 247 5.71 21.66 -8.30
CA GLY A 247 5.84 22.77 -7.38
C GLY A 247 6.61 23.97 -7.95
N THR A 248 6.93 23.96 -9.24
CA THR A 248 7.55 25.07 -9.97
C THR A 248 6.56 25.75 -10.91
N PRO A 249 6.87 26.97 -11.45
CA PRO A 249 6.03 27.61 -12.47
C PRO A 249 5.92 26.81 -13.77
N GLU A 250 6.87 25.92 -14.05
CA GLU A 250 6.96 25.08 -15.24
C GLU A 250 6.20 23.76 -15.09
N GLN A 251 5.55 23.54 -13.94
CA GLN A 251 4.83 22.29 -13.65
C GLN A 251 3.86 21.91 -14.76
N ARG A 252 3.93 20.64 -15.19
CA ARG A 252 3.01 20.06 -16.18
C ARG A 252 2.45 18.73 -15.69
N TRP A 253 1.14 18.58 -15.77
CA TRP A 253 0.44 17.35 -15.50
C TRP A 253 0.51 16.41 -16.71
N LEU A 254 0.62 15.11 -16.45
CA LEU A 254 0.78 14.09 -17.48
C LEU A 254 -0.45 13.19 -17.53
N ASP A 255 -1.13 13.15 -18.68
CA ASP A 255 -2.29 12.27 -18.90
C ASP A 255 -1.84 10.82 -19.15
N THR A 256 -0.78 10.64 -19.94
CA THR A 256 -0.28 9.34 -20.35
C THR A 256 1.24 9.30 -20.32
N LEU A 257 1.78 8.12 -20.03
CA LEU A 257 3.21 7.80 -20.14
C LEU A 257 3.36 6.41 -20.72
N THR A 258 4.39 6.21 -21.54
CA THR A 258 4.89 4.85 -21.80
C THR A 258 5.80 4.40 -20.65
N CYS A 259 6.01 3.10 -20.51
CA CYS A 259 6.99 2.57 -19.55
C CYS A 259 8.39 3.16 -19.74
N GLU A 260 8.80 3.40 -21.00
CA GLU A 260 10.10 4.02 -21.30
C GLU A 260 10.16 5.47 -20.83
N GLN A 261 9.12 6.27 -21.09
CA GLN A 261 9.04 7.65 -20.61
C GLN A 261 9.03 7.72 -19.08
N ALA A 262 8.23 6.88 -18.45
CA ALA A 262 8.16 6.80 -16.98
C ALA A 262 9.51 6.41 -16.37
N GLN A 263 10.24 5.45 -16.98
CA GLN A 263 11.57 5.07 -16.53
C GLN A 263 12.59 6.21 -16.71
N ALA A 264 12.58 6.92 -17.85
CA ALA A 264 13.47 8.04 -18.07
C ALA A 264 13.28 9.16 -17.05
N LEU A 265 12.01 9.44 -16.66
CA LEU A 265 11.68 10.41 -15.61
C LEU A 265 12.12 9.93 -14.21
N LEU A 266 12.06 8.62 -13.93
CA LEU A 266 12.62 8.04 -12.69
C LEU A 266 14.16 8.22 -12.65
N ASP A 267 14.84 7.90 -13.75
CA ASP A 267 16.30 7.94 -13.85
C ASP A 267 16.84 9.38 -13.76
N SER A 268 16.08 10.37 -14.23
CA SER A 268 16.42 11.79 -14.10
C SER A 268 16.17 12.36 -12.69
N GLY A 269 15.52 11.59 -11.78
CA GLY A 269 15.19 12.05 -10.44
C GLY A 269 14.01 13.03 -10.39
N GLU A 270 13.18 13.08 -11.44
CA GLU A 270 12.03 13.99 -11.55
C GLU A 270 11.00 13.79 -10.43
N PHE A 271 10.85 12.57 -9.95
CA PHE A 271 9.85 12.24 -8.95
C PHE A 271 10.42 12.22 -7.53
N GLY A 272 9.71 12.82 -6.58
CA GLY A 272 10.09 12.78 -5.16
C GLY A 272 10.26 11.36 -4.63
N ALA A 273 11.47 11.05 -4.14
CA ALA A 273 11.89 9.71 -3.72
C ALA A 273 10.98 9.06 -2.65
N GLY A 274 10.34 9.86 -1.79
CA GLY A 274 9.47 9.35 -0.72
C GLY A 274 7.98 9.32 -1.06
N SER A 275 7.57 9.70 -2.28
CA SER A 275 6.15 9.87 -2.60
C SER A 275 5.74 9.31 -3.95
N MET A 276 6.14 9.93 -5.06
CA MET A 276 5.71 9.56 -6.41
C MET A 276 6.60 8.48 -7.02
N ALA A 277 7.93 8.57 -6.86
CA ALA A 277 8.87 7.61 -7.44
C ALA A 277 8.52 6.14 -7.12
N PRO A 278 8.26 5.73 -5.87
CA PRO A 278 7.91 4.33 -5.58
C PRO A 278 6.66 3.83 -6.31
N LYS A 279 5.69 4.70 -6.59
CA LYS A 279 4.46 4.35 -7.30
C LYS A 279 4.69 4.11 -8.78
N VAL A 280 5.44 5.01 -9.40
CA VAL A 280 5.84 4.90 -10.81
C VAL A 280 6.74 3.68 -10.99
N GLU A 281 7.74 3.47 -10.13
CA GLU A 281 8.60 2.26 -10.13
C GLU A 281 7.78 0.97 -10.04
N ALA A 282 6.80 0.91 -9.12
CA ALA A 282 5.96 -0.27 -8.94
C ALA A 282 5.15 -0.59 -10.21
N ILE A 283 4.55 0.43 -10.84
CA ILE A 283 3.79 0.26 -12.08
C ILE A 283 4.70 -0.16 -13.23
N VAL A 284 5.82 0.54 -13.46
CA VAL A 284 6.78 0.23 -14.53
C VAL A 284 7.35 -1.19 -14.35
N GLY A 285 7.74 -1.54 -13.11
CA GLY A 285 8.23 -2.87 -12.79
C GLY A 285 7.21 -3.97 -13.09
N TRP A 286 5.94 -3.74 -12.80
CA TRP A 286 4.86 -4.67 -13.11
C TRP A 286 4.60 -4.76 -14.62
N LEU A 287 4.46 -3.64 -15.33
CA LEU A 287 4.11 -3.62 -16.76
C LEU A 287 5.15 -4.30 -17.63
N ARG A 288 6.45 -4.23 -17.27
CA ARG A 288 7.52 -4.99 -17.97
C ARG A 288 7.27 -6.49 -18.02
N HIS A 289 6.49 -7.04 -17.09
CA HIS A 289 6.11 -8.45 -17.03
C HIS A 289 4.65 -8.71 -17.41
N ALA A 290 3.91 -7.66 -17.76
CA ALA A 290 2.46 -7.70 -18.01
C ALA A 290 2.08 -6.86 -19.25
N PRO A 291 2.54 -7.25 -20.46
CA PRO A 291 2.27 -6.49 -21.68
C PRO A 291 0.77 -6.38 -21.95
N GLY A 292 0.36 -5.22 -22.49
CA GLY A 292 -1.05 -4.90 -22.76
C GLY A 292 -1.90 -4.60 -21.53
N LYS A 293 -1.30 -4.48 -20.35
CA LYS A 293 -1.97 -4.08 -19.11
C LYS A 293 -1.85 -2.57 -18.89
N THR A 294 -2.47 -2.06 -17.83
CA THR A 294 -2.52 -0.62 -17.55
C THR A 294 -2.25 -0.31 -16.09
N GLY A 295 -1.26 0.54 -15.84
CA GLY A 295 -1.07 1.21 -14.55
C GLY A 295 -1.76 2.56 -14.53
N ILE A 296 -2.37 2.94 -13.41
CA ILE A 296 -3.02 4.24 -13.24
C ILE A 296 -2.61 4.85 -11.90
N ILE A 297 -2.20 6.13 -11.93
CA ILE A 297 -2.01 6.96 -10.75
C ILE A 297 -3.07 8.06 -10.78
N THR A 298 -3.83 8.23 -9.69
CA THR A 298 -4.90 9.23 -9.62
C THR A 298 -5.22 9.59 -8.17
N SER A 299 -6.16 10.52 -7.95
CA SER A 299 -6.73 10.77 -6.61
C SER A 299 -7.85 9.77 -6.29
N PRO A 300 -8.18 9.54 -5.00
CA PRO A 300 -9.30 8.67 -4.63
C PRO A 300 -10.60 9.07 -5.31
N GLU A 301 -10.91 10.36 -5.37
CA GLU A 301 -12.15 10.91 -5.93
C GLU A 301 -12.24 10.72 -7.45
N ALA A 302 -11.09 10.65 -8.12
CA ALA A 302 -11.01 10.52 -9.57
C ALA A 302 -10.92 9.05 -10.06
N MET A 303 -10.91 8.05 -9.16
CA MET A 303 -10.70 6.64 -9.54
C MET A 303 -11.65 6.17 -10.65
N GLY A 304 -12.95 6.45 -10.56
CA GLY A 304 -13.92 6.04 -11.56
C GLY A 304 -13.66 6.67 -12.92
N ASP A 305 -13.34 7.96 -12.95
CA ASP A 305 -13.00 8.70 -14.18
C ASP A 305 -11.66 8.25 -14.76
N ALA A 306 -10.68 7.94 -13.92
CA ALA A 306 -9.38 7.45 -14.34
C ALA A 306 -9.47 6.07 -15.02
N VAL A 307 -10.27 5.17 -14.45
CA VAL A 307 -10.55 3.85 -15.06
C VAL A 307 -11.28 4.01 -16.40
N ALA A 308 -12.17 5.00 -16.53
CA ALA A 308 -12.85 5.32 -17.77
C ALA A 308 -11.98 6.13 -18.78
N GLY A 309 -10.73 6.45 -18.42
CA GLY A 309 -9.77 7.16 -19.29
C GLY A 309 -9.99 8.67 -19.38
N ARG A 310 -10.70 9.27 -18.44
CA ARG A 310 -11.01 10.72 -18.44
C ARG A 310 -10.10 11.53 -17.51
N LYS A 311 -9.47 10.90 -16.53
CA LYS A 311 -8.63 11.51 -15.50
C LYS A 311 -7.44 10.60 -15.14
N GLY A 312 -6.56 11.11 -14.27
CA GLY A 312 -5.38 10.39 -13.81
C GLY A 312 -4.26 10.32 -14.83
N THR A 313 -3.14 9.74 -14.43
CA THR A 313 -2.04 9.40 -15.35
C THR A 313 -2.09 7.91 -15.64
N ARG A 314 -2.21 7.58 -16.92
CA ARG A 314 -2.19 6.21 -17.43
C ARG A 314 -0.78 5.85 -17.90
N ILE A 315 -0.26 4.73 -17.41
CA ILE A 315 1.05 4.19 -17.81
C ILE A 315 0.79 2.86 -18.56
N THR A 316 1.35 2.73 -19.75
CA THR A 316 1.22 1.53 -20.60
C THR A 316 2.57 1.18 -21.23
N ASP A 317 2.64 0.07 -21.96
CA ASP A 317 3.81 -0.31 -22.75
C ASP A 317 4.20 0.74 -23.79
#